data_b1d6cf20656e48262d1de429dbbca889
#
_entry.id   b1d6cf20656e48262d1de429dbbca889
#
_cell.length_a   1.000
_cell.length_b   1.000
_cell.length_c   1.000
_cell.angle_alpha   90.00
_cell.angle_beta   90.00
_cell.angle_gamma   90.00
#
_symmetry.space_group_name_H-M   'P 1'
#
loop_
_entity.id
_entity.type
_entity.pdbx_description
1 polymer ?
#
loop_
_entity_poly.entity_id
_entity_poly.type
_entity_poly.pdbx_seq_one_letter_code
_entity_poly.pdbx_strand_id
1 'polypeptide(L)'
;MATILTDKKAVVLKLKEPSRVTTVIPTAKIVKHNGATLVAVPHRPDETRVLRQLGFKDIPDPLKTHYKFPLAGGKFDPFEAQVETANFFSMNNRCFCTNSMGLGKTVSALYAFDYMKKSKLINKALVICPLSTMERTWADEIFKTFPHLDSAIVYGSRSRRLKMLKEDVDIYIVNTDGIKVIQEALSDRHDINLVIVDEVAMFRNTNERWKSLNEILNKQKPTRRVWALTGAPCPNEPTDAWAQCRVITPASKEVPKYFSQFRDTVMKQISQFKWIAKKDAMDIVHRTMQPSIRYALDDCVDLPPQIIINRDAELTPEQVKAYRDMMSKLSMEYAGGQVLAVNEAVKANKLIQIACGVAYGSNGEEIVLPNKPRIDVLTELVEESEGKVLVFVPLTAVLTNVADELSKKWSVRTVHGGTSKTERDEIFSGFQSDHEPHIIVANPGTMSHGLTLTKGTTIVWYAPIYSNDIYEQACARVRRPGQTKTTVIAHIAASEVERNIYKRLATKQKMQGLLLDLMKEGEIH
;
A
#
# COMPACT_ATOMS: atom_id res chain seq x y z
N MET A 1 20.54 1.95 -38.54
CA MET A 1 21.34 1.70 -37.34
C MET A 1 21.20 2.93 -36.45
N ALA A 2 20.90 2.74 -35.18
CA ALA A 2 20.79 3.82 -34.20
C ALA A 2 22.08 3.87 -33.37
N THR A 3 22.61 5.07 -33.15
CA THR A 3 23.80 5.29 -32.30
C THR A 3 23.43 6.28 -31.20
N ILE A 4 23.80 5.96 -29.96
CA ILE A 4 23.57 6.84 -28.82
C ILE A 4 24.80 7.72 -28.59
N LEU A 5 24.60 9.04 -28.57
CA LEU A 5 25.59 10.03 -28.12
C LEU A 5 25.26 10.41 -26.69
N THR A 6 25.91 9.78 -25.72
CA THR A 6 25.63 9.94 -24.28
C THR A 6 25.90 11.36 -23.79
N ASP A 7 27.02 11.96 -24.22
CA ASP A 7 27.44 13.36 -23.92
C ASP A 7 26.45 14.40 -24.45
N LYS A 8 25.82 14.15 -25.61
CA LYS A 8 24.82 15.03 -26.22
C LYS A 8 23.37 14.62 -25.88
N LYS A 9 23.18 13.55 -25.15
CA LYS A 9 21.87 12.94 -24.84
C LYS A 9 20.98 12.84 -26.10
N ALA A 10 21.53 12.28 -27.16
CA ALA A 10 20.88 12.20 -28.46
C ALA A 10 21.00 10.77 -29.07
N VAL A 11 19.95 10.37 -29.78
CA VAL A 11 19.94 9.22 -30.69
C VAL A 11 20.21 9.72 -32.09
N VAL A 12 21.21 9.18 -32.76
CA VAL A 12 21.54 9.50 -34.15
C VAL A 12 21.15 8.31 -35.02
N LEU A 13 20.35 8.59 -36.04
CA LEU A 13 19.81 7.62 -36.97
C LEU A 13 20.35 7.90 -38.38
N LYS A 14 20.86 6.85 -39.06
CA LYS A 14 21.16 6.92 -40.49
C LYS A 14 19.96 6.36 -41.25
N LEU A 15 19.22 7.21 -41.95
CA LEU A 15 17.97 6.91 -42.64
C LEU A 15 18.04 7.23 -44.11
N LYS A 16 17.38 6.44 -44.95
CA LYS A 16 17.17 6.77 -46.37
C LYS A 16 16.19 7.93 -46.51
N GLU A 17 15.17 7.99 -45.66
CA GLU A 17 14.14 9.01 -45.64
C GLU A 17 14.07 9.69 -44.25
N PRO A 18 14.80 10.78 -44.06
CA PRO A 18 14.80 11.55 -42.80
C PRO A 18 13.40 12.03 -42.37
N SER A 19 12.54 12.38 -43.36
CA SER A 19 11.17 12.86 -43.13
C SER A 19 10.33 11.93 -42.31
N ARG A 20 10.54 10.58 -42.40
CA ARG A 20 9.85 9.59 -41.61
C ARG A 20 9.92 9.84 -40.09
N VAL A 21 11.00 10.43 -39.62
CA VAL A 21 11.20 10.75 -38.21
C VAL A 21 10.91 12.20 -37.91
N THR A 22 11.38 13.14 -38.74
CA THR A 22 11.24 14.58 -38.48
C THR A 22 9.80 15.06 -38.56
N THR A 23 8.92 14.40 -39.32
CA THR A 23 7.49 14.72 -39.39
C THR A 23 6.76 14.36 -38.10
N VAL A 24 7.19 13.28 -37.43
CA VAL A 24 6.49 12.76 -36.23
C VAL A 24 7.13 13.27 -34.94
N ILE A 25 8.44 13.57 -34.98
CA ILE A 25 9.20 14.09 -33.84
C ILE A 25 9.69 15.49 -34.17
N PRO A 26 8.96 16.56 -33.76
CA PRO A 26 9.33 17.96 -34.09
C PRO A 26 10.67 18.38 -33.51
N THR A 27 11.15 17.73 -32.46
CA THR A 27 12.46 17.96 -31.81
C THR A 27 13.63 17.35 -32.58
N ALA A 28 13.38 16.51 -33.56
CA ALA A 28 14.40 15.86 -34.39
C ALA A 28 15.03 16.87 -35.36
N LYS A 29 16.35 16.77 -35.56
CA LYS A 29 17.12 17.64 -36.43
C LYS A 29 17.89 16.82 -37.46
N ILE A 30 17.90 17.31 -38.70
CA ILE A 30 18.75 16.74 -39.75
C ILE A 30 20.16 17.36 -39.60
N VAL A 31 21.16 16.51 -39.53
CA VAL A 31 22.57 16.88 -39.36
C VAL A 31 23.40 16.21 -40.44
N LYS A 32 24.29 16.96 -41.06
CA LYS A 32 25.30 16.44 -42.02
C LYS A 32 26.59 16.13 -41.26
N HIS A 33 27.10 14.93 -41.38
CA HIS A 33 28.36 14.52 -40.79
C HIS A 33 29.11 13.59 -41.76
N ASN A 34 30.36 13.93 -42.10
CA ASN A 34 31.20 13.16 -43.03
C ASN A 34 30.48 12.79 -44.34
N GLY A 35 29.76 13.75 -44.95
CA GLY A 35 29.02 13.55 -46.21
C GLY A 35 27.71 12.75 -46.06
N ALA A 36 27.42 12.20 -44.90
CA ALA A 36 26.18 11.46 -44.64
C ALA A 36 25.09 12.36 -44.00
N THR A 37 23.86 12.20 -44.45
CA THR A 37 22.70 12.83 -43.82
C THR A 37 22.21 11.94 -42.67
N LEU A 38 22.19 12.50 -41.46
CA LEU A 38 21.79 11.83 -40.23
C LEU A 38 20.60 12.56 -39.60
N VAL A 39 19.81 11.86 -38.82
CA VAL A 39 18.74 12.47 -38.01
C VAL A 39 19.14 12.34 -36.54
N ALA A 40 19.30 13.46 -35.85
CA ALA A 40 19.57 13.55 -34.44
C ALA A 40 18.24 13.79 -33.70
N VAL A 41 17.91 12.92 -32.75
CA VAL A 41 16.69 12.96 -31.92
C VAL A 41 17.13 13.07 -30.47
N PRO A 42 16.55 13.96 -29.64
CA PRO A 42 16.82 13.98 -28.22
C PRO A 42 16.54 12.60 -27.60
N HIS A 43 17.47 12.07 -26.81
CA HIS A 43 17.28 10.78 -26.13
C HIS A 43 16.49 10.98 -24.83
N ARG A 44 15.17 11.15 -24.98
CA ARG A 44 14.20 11.40 -23.91
C ARG A 44 13.09 10.36 -23.96
N PRO A 45 12.31 10.17 -22.86
CA PRO A 45 11.25 9.17 -22.80
C PRO A 45 10.22 9.25 -23.93
N ASP A 46 9.71 10.45 -24.23
CA ASP A 46 8.65 10.61 -25.23
C ASP A 46 9.18 10.33 -26.66
N GLU A 47 10.34 10.87 -27.01
CA GLU A 47 10.98 10.61 -28.30
C GLU A 47 11.38 9.14 -28.45
N THR A 48 11.91 8.52 -27.40
CA THR A 48 12.28 7.10 -27.43
C THR A 48 11.05 6.21 -27.67
N ARG A 49 9.93 6.52 -27.03
CA ARG A 49 8.66 5.80 -27.24
C ARG A 49 8.18 5.91 -28.69
N VAL A 50 8.20 7.11 -29.26
CA VAL A 50 7.83 7.33 -30.66
C VAL A 50 8.78 6.59 -31.60
N LEU A 51 10.09 6.67 -31.37
CA LEU A 51 11.07 5.93 -32.18
C LEU A 51 10.83 4.41 -32.14
N ARG A 52 10.53 3.85 -30.98
CA ARG A 52 10.19 2.42 -30.84
C ARG A 52 8.93 2.05 -31.61
N GLN A 53 7.91 2.91 -31.61
CA GLN A 53 6.69 2.75 -32.43
C GLN A 53 6.97 2.81 -33.93
N LEU A 54 7.95 3.63 -34.33
CA LEU A 54 8.42 3.69 -35.72
C LEU A 54 9.29 2.48 -36.14
N GLY A 55 9.53 1.53 -35.22
CA GLY A 55 10.26 0.28 -35.48
C GLY A 55 11.71 0.27 -35.02
N PHE A 56 12.22 1.32 -34.35
CA PHE A 56 13.58 1.35 -33.79
C PHE A 56 13.59 0.72 -32.39
N LYS A 57 13.52 -0.61 -32.31
CA LYS A 57 13.31 -1.36 -31.04
C LYS A 57 14.54 -1.32 -30.12
N ASP A 58 15.76 -1.23 -30.66
CA ASP A 58 17.03 -1.39 -29.93
C ASP A 58 17.54 -0.11 -29.28
N ILE A 59 16.68 0.92 -29.12
CA ILE A 59 17.05 2.14 -28.43
C ILE A 59 16.94 1.91 -26.92
N PRO A 60 18.04 2.06 -26.16
CA PRO A 60 18.02 1.88 -24.71
C PRO A 60 17.14 2.92 -24.02
N ASP A 61 16.79 2.65 -22.78
CA ASP A 61 15.96 3.55 -21.99
C ASP A 61 16.76 4.78 -21.56
N PRO A 62 16.23 5.98 -21.77
CA PRO A 62 16.95 7.23 -21.50
C PRO A 62 17.35 7.40 -20.03
N LEU A 63 16.46 7.03 -19.07
CA LEU A 63 16.78 7.10 -17.64
C LEU A 63 17.97 6.22 -17.30
N LYS A 64 17.95 4.96 -17.70
CA LYS A 64 19.06 4.03 -17.45
C LYS A 64 20.38 4.48 -18.09
N THR A 65 20.30 5.18 -19.22
CA THR A 65 21.49 5.64 -19.96
C THR A 65 22.09 6.91 -19.37
N HIS A 66 21.28 7.84 -18.88
CA HIS A 66 21.73 9.22 -18.59
C HIS A 66 21.58 9.64 -17.13
N TYR A 67 20.86 8.87 -16.32
CA TYR A 67 20.63 9.27 -14.93
C TYR A 67 21.69 8.68 -14.01
N LYS A 68 22.26 9.53 -13.18
CA LYS A 68 23.13 9.13 -12.09
C LYS A 68 22.28 9.09 -10.84
N PHE A 69 22.08 7.90 -10.31
CA PHE A 69 21.30 7.69 -9.10
C PHE A 69 22.01 8.35 -7.91
N PRO A 70 21.32 9.12 -7.08
CA PRO A 70 21.86 9.64 -5.83
C PRO A 70 22.31 8.49 -4.94
N LEU A 71 23.42 8.67 -4.22
CA LEU A 71 24.02 7.70 -3.31
C LEU A 71 24.50 6.38 -3.96
N ALA A 72 24.51 6.31 -5.30
CA ALA A 72 25.05 5.13 -6.00
C ALA A 72 26.55 4.93 -5.70
N GLY A 73 26.96 3.67 -5.57
CA GLY A 73 28.32 3.28 -5.20
C GLY A 73 28.56 3.17 -3.68
N GLY A 74 27.48 3.21 -2.88
CA GLY A 74 27.54 3.08 -1.43
C GLY A 74 26.56 2.06 -0.86
N LYS A 75 26.35 2.09 0.45
CA LYS A 75 25.42 1.21 1.19
C LYS A 75 23.96 1.26 0.69
N PHE A 76 23.61 2.26 -0.10
CA PHE A 76 22.26 2.55 -0.57
C PHE A 76 22.12 2.48 -2.09
N ASP A 77 22.91 1.63 -2.75
CA ASP A 77 22.73 1.39 -4.18
C ASP A 77 21.27 0.96 -4.47
N PRO A 78 20.65 1.51 -5.51
CA PRO A 78 19.29 1.13 -5.86
C PRO A 78 19.25 -0.32 -6.34
N PHE A 79 18.26 -1.08 -5.88
CA PHE A 79 17.99 -2.41 -6.39
C PHE A 79 17.60 -2.34 -7.87
N GLU A 80 17.87 -3.40 -8.62
CA GLU A 80 17.48 -3.47 -10.03
C GLU A 80 15.98 -3.19 -10.22
N ALA A 81 15.11 -3.76 -9.37
CA ALA A 81 13.68 -3.50 -9.40
C ALA A 81 13.32 -2.01 -9.18
N GLN A 82 14.12 -1.26 -8.41
CA GLN A 82 13.91 0.19 -8.22
C GLN A 82 14.31 0.97 -9.48
N VAL A 83 15.42 0.59 -10.11
CA VAL A 83 15.88 1.18 -11.38
C VAL A 83 14.86 0.92 -12.49
N GLU A 84 14.38 -0.32 -12.61
CA GLU A 84 13.35 -0.69 -13.59
C GLU A 84 12.03 0.05 -13.33
N THR A 85 11.62 0.18 -12.07
CA THR A 85 10.41 0.90 -11.70
C THR A 85 10.54 2.40 -11.99
N ALA A 86 11.68 3.01 -11.70
CA ALA A 86 11.94 4.42 -12.03
C ALA A 86 11.92 4.65 -13.54
N ASN A 87 12.55 3.75 -14.28
CA ASN A 87 12.51 3.76 -15.73
C ASN A 87 11.10 3.64 -16.28
N PHE A 88 10.32 2.67 -15.77
CA PHE A 88 8.93 2.48 -16.14
C PHE A 88 8.07 3.74 -15.92
N PHE A 89 8.23 4.42 -14.77
CA PHE A 89 7.56 5.69 -14.52
C PHE A 89 7.94 6.77 -15.54
N SER A 90 9.22 6.89 -15.86
CA SER A 90 9.68 7.90 -16.82
C SER A 90 9.09 7.68 -18.22
N MET A 91 8.90 6.43 -18.61
CA MET A 91 8.38 6.02 -19.92
C MET A 91 6.85 6.04 -20.02
N ASN A 92 6.11 6.16 -18.90
CA ASN A 92 4.65 6.11 -18.90
C ASN A 92 4.03 7.37 -18.31
N ASN A 93 3.08 7.97 -19.05
CA ASN A 93 2.39 9.17 -18.58
C ASN A 93 1.42 8.87 -17.45
N ARG A 94 0.69 7.76 -17.56
CA ARG A 94 -0.25 7.29 -16.54
C ARG A 94 -0.05 5.78 -16.35
N CYS A 95 0.21 5.36 -15.13
CA CYS A 95 0.54 3.96 -14.85
C CYS A 95 0.35 3.59 -13.39
N PHE A 96 0.41 2.30 -13.12
CA PHE A 96 0.36 1.70 -11.79
C PHE A 96 1.71 1.06 -11.45
N CYS A 97 2.15 1.23 -10.21
CA CYS A 97 3.19 0.43 -9.61
C CYS A 97 2.59 -0.40 -8.48
N THR A 98 2.53 -1.71 -8.69
CA THR A 98 1.97 -2.66 -7.74
C THR A 98 3.06 -3.54 -7.08
N ASN A 99 4.29 -3.02 -7.02
CA ASN A 99 5.41 -3.69 -6.36
C ASN A 99 5.07 -4.01 -4.90
N SER A 100 5.57 -5.12 -4.42
CA SER A 100 5.41 -5.54 -3.03
C SER A 100 5.85 -4.45 -2.05
N MET A 101 5.34 -4.49 -0.84
CA MET A 101 5.76 -3.58 0.23
C MET A 101 7.25 -3.79 0.52
N GLY A 102 7.97 -2.71 0.83
CA GLY A 102 9.41 -2.78 1.10
C GLY A 102 10.33 -2.64 -0.11
N LEU A 103 9.84 -2.72 -1.35
CA LEU A 103 10.65 -2.56 -2.57
C LEU A 103 10.95 -1.10 -2.94
N GLY A 104 10.66 -0.13 -2.07
CA GLY A 104 11.04 1.27 -2.31
C GLY A 104 10.27 1.96 -3.43
N LYS A 105 8.95 1.73 -3.55
CA LYS A 105 8.09 2.43 -4.53
C LYS A 105 8.25 3.95 -4.49
N THR A 106 8.34 4.51 -3.29
CA THR A 106 8.54 5.95 -3.05
C THR A 106 9.84 6.46 -3.66
N VAL A 107 10.98 5.83 -3.33
CA VAL A 107 12.29 6.23 -3.86
C VAL A 107 12.37 6.03 -5.37
N SER A 108 11.75 4.98 -5.92
CA SER A 108 11.69 4.77 -7.38
C SER A 108 10.93 5.88 -8.10
N ALA A 109 9.81 6.34 -7.52
CA ALA A 109 9.06 7.49 -8.05
C ALA A 109 9.87 8.79 -7.97
N LEU A 110 10.62 8.99 -6.88
CA LEU A 110 11.52 10.14 -6.71
C LEU A 110 12.70 10.11 -7.69
N TYR A 111 13.31 8.95 -7.95
CA TYR A 111 14.34 8.80 -9.00
C TYR A 111 13.81 9.22 -10.38
N ALA A 112 12.61 8.76 -10.72
CA ALA A 112 11.98 9.13 -11.99
C ALA A 112 11.67 10.62 -12.04
N PHE A 113 11.15 11.21 -10.95
CA PHE A 113 10.87 12.64 -10.84
C PHE A 113 12.14 13.47 -11.02
N ASP A 114 13.21 13.17 -10.27
CA ASP A 114 14.49 13.89 -10.32
C ASP A 114 15.13 13.82 -11.72
N TYR A 115 15.14 12.64 -12.33
CA TYR A 115 15.59 12.49 -13.71
C TYR A 115 14.81 13.38 -14.69
N MET A 116 13.48 13.35 -14.61
CA MET A 116 12.63 14.11 -15.52
C MET A 116 12.71 15.61 -15.28
N LYS A 117 12.85 16.04 -14.03
CA LYS A 117 13.07 17.45 -13.67
C LYS A 117 14.41 17.95 -14.19
N LYS A 118 15.51 17.22 -13.96
CA LYS A 118 16.84 17.52 -14.53
C LYS A 118 16.85 17.55 -16.06
N SER A 119 15.96 16.77 -16.68
CA SER A 119 15.77 16.75 -18.14
C SER A 119 14.79 17.80 -18.64
N LYS A 120 14.25 18.67 -17.77
CA LYS A 120 13.26 19.72 -18.06
C LYS A 120 11.97 19.20 -18.71
N LEU A 121 11.58 17.97 -18.39
CA LEU A 121 10.35 17.34 -18.87
C LEU A 121 9.16 17.59 -17.93
N ILE A 122 9.43 17.81 -16.65
CA ILE A 122 8.46 18.16 -15.62
C ILE A 122 9.04 19.27 -14.73
N ASN A 123 8.16 20.08 -14.15
CA ASN A 123 8.54 21.16 -13.25
C ASN A 123 8.33 20.76 -11.79
N LYS A 124 7.09 20.46 -11.43
CA LYS A 124 6.68 20.21 -10.05
C LYS A 124 5.80 18.97 -9.95
N ALA A 125 5.82 18.35 -8.77
CA ALA A 125 4.98 17.21 -8.45
C ALA A 125 4.03 17.50 -7.28
N LEU A 126 2.85 16.88 -7.33
CA LEU A 126 1.93 16.74 -6.21
C LEU A 126 1.93 15.27 -5.77
N VAL A 127 2.29 15.02 -4.53
CA VAL A 127 2.18 13.71 -3.89
C VAL A 127 0.90 13.68 -3.05
N ILE A 128 0.01 12.74 -3.35
CA ILE A 128 -1.21 12.47 -2.58
C ILE A 128 -1.00 11.14 -1.87
N CYS A 129 -0.95 11.16 -0.54
CA CYS A 129 -0.60 9.98 0.26
C CYS A 129 -1.42 9.91 1.55
N PRO A 130 -1.41 8.78 2.26
CA PRO A 130 -1.96 8.70 3.61
C PRO A 130 -1.30 9.71 4.56
N LEU A 131 -2.07 10.22 5.54
CA LEU A 131 -1.56 11.21 6.50
C LEU A 131 -0.29 10.74 7.22
N SER A 132 -0.23 9.47 7.58
CA SER A 132 0.89 8.85 8.30
C SER A 132 2.18 8.75 7.48
N THR A 133 2.11 8.82 6.15
CA THR A 133 3.29 8.67 5.26
C THR A 133 3.86 10.01 4.78
N MET A 134 3.18 11.13 5.01
CA MET A 134 3.57 12.45 4.51
C MET A 134 4.99 12.83 4.93
N GLU A 135 5.30 12.73 6.22
CA GLU A 135 6.61 13.10 6.76
C GLU A 135 7.59 11.92 6.65
N ARG A 136 7.28 10.80 7.32
CA ARG A 136 8.18 9.65 7.51
C ARG A 136 8.56 8.92 6.22
N THR A 137 7.67 8.89 5.24
CA THR A 137 7.93 8.17 4.01
C THR A 137 8.33 9.12 2.87
N TRP A 138 7.64 10.26 2.72
CA TRP A 138 7.90 11.16 1.60
C TRP A 138 8.89 12.26 1.94
N ALA A 139 8.64 13.07 2.98
CA ALA A 139 9.52 14.19 3.30
C ALA A 139 10.90 13.72 3.79
N ASP A 140 10.97 12.68 4.65
CA ASP A 140 12.24 12.11 5.12
C ASP A 140 13.04 11.49 3.97
N GLU A 141 12.38 10.79 3.03
CA GLU A 141 13.05 10.20 1.87
C GLU A 141 13.61 11.29 0.93
N ILE A 142 12.84 12.36 0.67
CA ILE A 142 13.30 13.50 -0.11
C ILE A 142 14.52 14.11 0.57
N PHE A 143 14.45 14.40 1.86
CA PHE A 143 15.55 15.00 2.62
C PHE A 143 16.83 14.15 2.60
N LYS A 144 16.69 12.83 2.76
CA LYS A 144 17.84 11.91 2.82
C LYS A 144 18.48 11.64 1.47
N THR A 145 17.64 11.40 0.45
CA THR A 145 18.11 10.90 -0.85
C THR A 145 18.23 12.02 -1.88
N PHE A 146 17.44 13.08 -1.76
CA PHE A 146 17.36 14.17 -2.73
C PHE A 146 17.48 15.56 -2.06
N PRO A 147 18.56 15.84 -1.33
CA PRO A 147 18.70 17.10 -0.57
C PRO A 147 18.68 18.38 -1.41
N HIS A 148 18.73 18.25 -2.75
CA HIS A 148 18.61 19.34 -3.70
C HIS A 148 17.16 19.62 -4.16
N LEU A 149 16.19 18.84 -3.68
CA LEU A 149 14.77 19.04 -3.96
C LEU A 149 14.07 19.64 -2.75
N ASP A 150 13.33 20.71 -2.99
CA ASP A 150 12.50 21.34 -1.97
C ASP A 150 11.12 20.71 -1.91
N SER A 151 10.60 20.50 -0.70
CA SER A 151 9.26 19.96 -0.51
C SER A 151 8.47 20.69 0.56
N ALA A 152 7.15 20.77 0.39
CA ALA A 152 6.21 21.34 1.35
C ALA A 152 5.12 20.35 1.75
N ILE A 153 4.92 20.20 3.07
CA ILE A 153 3.83 19.39 3.62
C ILE A 153 2.58 20.25 3.74
N VAL A 154 1.65 20.07 2.81
CA VAL A 154 0.41 20.83 2.69
C VAL A 154 -0.64 20.26 3.65
N TYR A 155 -0.56 20.67 4.91
CA TYR A 155 -1.41 20.15 6.00
C TYR A 155 -1.93 21.27 6.93
N GLY A 156 -3.04 21.02 7.63
CA GLY A 156 -3.67 21.91 8.58
C GLY A 156 -4.97 22.54 8.07
N SER A 157 -5.31 23.75 8.53
CA SER A 157 -6.50 24.49 8.10
C SER A 157 -6.45 24.84 6.60
N ARG A 158 -7.61 25.18 6.00
CA ARG A 158 -7.68 25.59 4.59
C ARG A 158 -6.73 26.75 4.29
N SER A 159 -6.72 27.78 5.14
CA SER A 159 -5.86 28.95 4.98
C SER A 159 -4.37 28.59 5.00
N ARG A 160 -3.95 27.73 5.92
CA ARG A 160 -2.58 27.24 5.99
C ARG A 160 -2.19 26.43 4.75
N ARG A 161 -3.05 25.51 4.29
CA ARG A 161 -2.80 24.73 3.07
C ARG A 161 -2.66 25.62 1.84
N LEU A 162 -3.52 26.63 1.68
CA LEU A 162 -3.45 27.57 0.56
C LEU A 162 -2.18 28.43 0.61
N LYS A 163 -1.71 28.79 1.81
CA LYS A 163 -0.42 29.48 1.99
C LYS A 163 0.73 28.58 1.53
N MET A 164 0.77 27.32 1.97
CA MET A 164 1.81 26.37 1.61
C MET A 164 1.83 26.06 0.10
N LEU A 165 0.67 26.04 -0.56
CA LEU A 165 0.61 25.86 -2.02
C LEU A 165 1.21 27.06 -2.80
N LYS A 166 1.41 28.20 -2.18
CA LYS A 166 2.06 29.38 -2.82
C LYS A 166 3.58 29.35 -2.69
N GLU A 167 4.13 28.48 -1.82
CA GLU A 167 5.58 28.32 -1.70
C GLU A 167 6.15 27.76 -3.01
N ASP A 168 7.33 28.25 -3.40
CA ASP A 168 7.99 27.78 -4.61
C ASP A 168 8.88 26.58 -4.31
N VAL A 169 8.25 25.39 -4.27
CA VAL A 169 8.93 24.13 -4.01
C VAL A 169 8.75 23.16 -5.18
N ASP A 170 9.55 22.10 -5.22
CA ASP A 170 9.53 21.08 -6.26
C ASP A 170 8.40 20.06 -6.06
N ILE A 171 8.12 19.71 -4.80
CA ILE A 171 7.18 18.66 -4.43
C ILE A 171 6.24 19.14 -3.33
N TYR A 172 4.93 19.10 -3.61
CA TYR A 172 3.88 19.32 -2.62
C TYR A 172 3.36 17.98 -2.12
N ILE A 173 3.31 17.77 -0.81
CA ILE A 173 2.84 16.53 -0.18
C ILE A 173 1.53 16.83 0.54
N VAL A 174 0.44 16.15 0.15
CA VAL A 174 -0.89 16.35 0.71
C VAL A 174 -1.50 15.00 1.12
N ASN A 175 -2.25 14.99 2.23
CA ASN A 175 -2.97 13.78 2.60
C ASN A 175 -4.24 13.57 1.74
N THR A 176 -4.63 12.30 1.57
CA THR A 176 -5.77 11.88 0.73
C THR A 176 -7.07 12.63 1.02
N ASP A 177 -7.39 12.91 2.29
CA ASP A 177 -8.58 13.66 2.66
C ASP A 177 -8.41 15.18 2.49
N GLY A 178 -7.18 15.65 2.43
CA GLY A 178 -6.83 17.05 2.26
C GLY A 178 -7.05 17.58 0.84
N ILE A 179 -7.08 16.72 -0.17
CA ILE A 179 -7.23 17.13 -1.57
C ILE A 179 -8.54 17.87 -1.82
N LYS A 180 -9.62 17.47 -1.15
CA LYS A 180 -10.93 18.15 -1.25
C LYS A 180 -10.85 19.63 -0.84
N VAL A 181 -10.04 19.94 0.18
CA VAL A 181 -9.91 21.29 0.73
C VAL A 181 -9.20 22.26 -0.22
N ILE A 182 -8.31 21.73 -1.07
CA ILE A 182 -7.44 22.52 -1.96
C ILE A 182 -7.73 22.26 -3.44
N GLN A 183 -8.79 21.53 -3.76
CA GLN A 183 -9.14 21.11 -5.12
C GLN A 183 -9.18 22.28 -6.10
N GLU A 184 -9.85 23.37 -5.77
CA GLU A 184 -9.95 24.58 -6.61
C GLU A 184 -8.57 25.20 -6.86
N ALA A 185 -7.79 25.38 -5.79
CA ALA A 185 -6.44 25.95 -5.91
C ALA A 185 -5.47 25.09 -6.72
N LEU A 186 -5.64 23.78 -6.71
CA LEU A 186 -4.84 22.86 -7.55
C LEU A 186 -5.22 22.92 -9.02
N SER A 187 -6.43 23.36 -9.33
CA SER A 187 -6.94 23.47 -10.69
C SER A 187 -6.14 24.50 -11.49
N ASP A 188 -5.73 25.58 -10.85
CA ASP A 188 -5.03 26.71 -11.48
C ASP A 188 -3.50 26.50 -11.54
N ARG A 189 -2.99 25.43 -10.93
CA ARG A 189 -1.55 25.12 -10.89
C ARG A 189 -1.10 24.41 -12.17
N HIS A 190 -0.75 25.21 -13.18
CA HIS A 190 -0.24 24.72 -14.47
C HIS A 190 1.20 24.20 -14.41
N ASP A 191 1.95 24.59 -13.41
CA ASP A 191 3.33 24.19 -13.14
C ASP A 191 3.45 22.79 -12.52
N ILE A 192 2.36 22.26 -11.90
CA ILE A 192 2.31 20.89 -11.37
C ILE A 192 1.90 19.94 -12.50
N ASN A 193 2.88 19.30 -13.14
CA ASN A 193 2.67 18.40 -14.27
C ASN A 193 2.78 16.92 -13.93
N LEU A 194 3.13 16.58 -12.70
CA LEU A 194 3.12 15.20 -12.19
C LEU A 194 2.24 15.11 -10.94
N VAL A 195 1.40 14.09 -10.87
CA VAL A 195 0.69 13.70 -9.65
C VAL A 195 1.07 12.26 -9.33
N ILE A 196 1.56 12.05 -8.12
CA ILE A 196 1.86 10.72 -7.56
C ILE A 196 0.77 10.41 -6.54
N VAL A 197 0.05 9.31 -6.75
CA VAL A 197 -1.01 8.84 -5.84
C VAL A 197 -0.48 7.63 -5.10
N ASP A 198 -0.02 7.85 -3.88
CA ASP A 198 0.44 6.78 -3.00
C ASP A 198 -0.75 6.13 -2.29
N GLU A 199 -0.72 4.81 -2.18
CA GLU A 199 -1.80 3.96 -1.70
C GLU A 199 -3.11 4.19 -2.46
N VAL A 200 -3.05 4.06 -3.80
CA VAL A 200 -4.21 4.30 -4.68
C VAL A 200 -5.41 3.40 -4.36
N ALA A 201 -5.20 2.28 -3.67
CA ALA A 201 -6.28 1.41 -3.16
C ALA A 201 -7.26 2.15 -2.22
N MET A 202 -6.87 3.28 -1.64
CA MET A 202 -7.79 4.16 -0.88
C MET A 202 -8.88 4.78 -1.75
N PHE A 203 -8.71 4.78 -3.07
CA PHE A 203 -9.65 5.31 -4.06
C PHE A 203 -10.45 4.22 -4.80
N ARG A 204 -10.54 3.02 -4.22
CA ARG A 204 -11.31 1.89 -4.78
C ARG A 204 -12.82 2.09 -4.82
N ASN A 205 -13.35 3.09 -4.11
CA ASN A 205 -14.77 3.45 -4.08
C ASN A 205 -14.99 4.85 -4.65
N THR A 206 -16.08 5.09 -5.37
CA THR A 206 -16.45 6.38 -5.98
C THR A 206 -17.07 7.36 -4.98
N ASN A 207 -16.45 7.51 -3.81
CA ASN A 207 -16.84 8.45 -2.76
C ASN A 207 -16.33 9.87 -3.03
N GLU A 208 -16.56 10.81 -2.11
CA GLU A 208 -16.14 12.21 -2.25
C GLU A 208 -14.61 12.36 -2.46
N ARG A 209 -13.80 11.52 -1.82
CA ARG A 209 -12.34 11.47 -2.02
C ARG A 209 -11.99 11.14 -3.47
N TRP A 210 -12.64 10.13 -4.03
CA TRP A 210 -12.46 9.73 -5.43
C TRP A 210 -12.92 10.83 -6.39
N LYS A 211 -14.07 11.47 -6.12
CA LYS A 211 -14.59 12.58 -6.94
C LYS A 211 -13.62 13.74 -7.00
N SER A 212 -13.04 14.13 -5.84
CA SER A 212 -12.04 15.19 -5.77
C SER A 212 -10.77 14.86 -6.56
N LEU A 213 -10.27 13.62 -6.46
CA LEU A 213 -9.13 13.17 -7.26
C LEU A 213 -9.44 13.18 -8.76
N ASN A 214 -10.61 12.67 -9.14
CA ASN A 214 -11.03 12.64 -10.54
C ASN A 214 -11.17 14.06 -11.14
N GLU A 215 -11.66 15.03 -10.35
CA GLU A 215 -11.72 16.43 -10.76
C GLU A 215 -10.31 16.96 -11.05
N ILE A 216 -9.37 16.79 -10.13
CA ILE A 216 -7.99 17.27 -10.26
C ILE A 216 -7.28 16.64 -11.47
N LEU A 217 -7.47 15.33 -11.70
CA LEU A 217 -6.70 14.60 -12.69
C LEU A 217 -7.30 14.61 -14.10
N ASN A 218 -8.62 14.60 -14.21
CA ASN A 218 -9.29 14.27 -15.48
C ASN A 218 -10.13 15.38 -16.06
N LYS A 219 -10.74 16.24 -15.24
CA LYS A 219 -11.58 17.31 -15.76
C LYS A 219 -10.79 18.57 -16.08
N GLN A 220 -9.79 18.88 -15.26
CA GLN A 220 -9.10 20.14 -15.37
C GLN A 220 -7.83 20.06 -16.22
N LYS A 221 -7.11 18.94 -16.20
CA LYS A 221 -5.86 18.75 -16.97
C LYS A 221 -5.56 17.31 -17.31
N PRO A 222 -6.07 16.81 -18.43
CA PRO A 222 -5.81 15.45 -18.88
C PRO A 222 -4.32 15.20 -19.24
N THR A 223 -3.53 16.24 -19.42
CA THR A 223 -2.10 16.17 -19.81
C THR A 223 -1.14 15.91 -18.64
N ARG A 224 -1.61 15.95 -17.39
CA ARG A 224 -0.76 15.63 -16.24
C ARG A 224 -0.33 14.16 -16.28
N ARG A 225 0.94 13.95 -15.95
CA ARG A 225 1.43 12.60 -15.67
C ARG A 225 0.86 12.14 -14.33
N VAL A 226 0.48 10.87 -14.23
CA VAL A 226 -0.12 10.30 -13.02
C VAL A 226 0.50 8.94 -12.74
N TRP A 227 1.20 8.82 -11.64
CA TRP A 227 1.77 7.54 -11.18
C TRP A 227 1.06 7.10 -9.91
N ALA A 228 0.45 5.92 -9.98
CA ALA A 228 -0.32 5.35 -8.89
C ALA A 228 0.47 4.21 -8.24
N LEU A 229 0.65 4.29 -6.92
CA LEU A 229 1.42 3.32 -6.13
C LEU A 229 0.49 2.57 -5.18
N THR A 230 0.64 1.26 -5.09
CA THR A 230 0.03 0.43 -4.04
C THR A 230 0.72 -0.93 -3.97
N GLY A 231 0.75 -1.56 -2.81
CA GLY A 231 1.22 -2.94 -2.66
C GLY A 231 0.10 -3.97 -2.90
N ALA A 232 -1.15 -3.56 -2.69
CA ALA A 232 -2.35 -4.39 -2.80
C ALA A 232 -3.45 -3.65 -3.57
N PRO A 233 -3.51 -3.77 -4.90
CA PRO A 233 -4.49 -3.03 -5.71
C PRO A 233 -5.93 -3.49 -5.49
N CYS A 234 -6.15 -4.76 -5.14
CA CYS A 234 -7.47 -5.35 -4.89
C CYS A 234 -7.49 -6.01 -3.51
N PRO A 235 -7.52 -5.21 -2.42
CA PRO A 235 -7.39 -5.77 -1.06
C PRO A 235 -8.58 -6.61 -0.64
N ASN A 236 -9.78 -6.36 -1.15
CA ASN A 236 -10.99 -7.07 -0.76
C ASN A 236 -11.52 -7.99 -1.88
N GLU A 237 -11.63 -7.46 -3.09
CA GLU A 237 -12.21 -8.19 -4.22
C GLU A 237 -11.73 -7.61 -5.57
N PRO A 238 -11.83 -8.37 -6.67
CA PRO A 238 -11.40 -7.92 -8.00
C PRO A 238 -12.05 -6.61 -8.45
N THR A 239 -13.26 -6.31 -7.99
CA THR A 239 -13.98 -5.08 -8.32
C THR A 239 -13.33 -3.81 -7.78
N ASP A 240 -12.45 -3.92 -6.78
CA ASP A 240 -11.69 -2.80 -6.22
C ASP A 240 -10.84 -2.07 -7.28
N ALA A 241 -10.46 -2.77 -8.35
CA ALA A 241 -9.66 -2.19 -9.44
C ALA A 241 -10.41 -1.11 -10.25
N TRP A 242 -11.74 -1.25 -10.41
CA TRP A 242 -12.48 -0.42 -11.36
C TRP A 242 -12.37 1.08 -11.07
N ALA A 243 -12.67 1.52 -9.86
CA ALA A 243 -12.64 2.93 -9.52
C ALA A 243 -11.22 3.51 -9.61
N GLN A 244 -10.19 2.74 -9.27
CA GLN A 244 -8.79 3.12 -9.42
C GLN A 244 -8.45 3.34 -10.90
N CYS A 245 -8.81 2.39 -11.77
CA CYS A 245 -8.56 2.51 -13.21
C CYS A 245 -9.34 3.68 -13.84
N ARG A 246 -10.59 3.89 -13.40
CA ARG A 246 -11.41 5.03 -13.87
C ARG A 246 -10.79 6.39 -13.56
N VAL A 247 -9.99 6.52 -12.51
CA VAL A 247 -9.36 7.78 -12.15
C VAL A 247 -7.93 7.90 -12.68
N ILE A 248 -7.18 6.80 -12.74
CA ILE A 248 -5.77 6.83 -13.18
C ILE A 248 -5.63 6.69 -14.69
N THR A 249 -6.30 5.72 -15.30
CA THR A 249 -6.21 5.41 -16.74
C THR A 249 -7.58 5.50 -17.45
N PRO A 250 -8.30 6.63 -17.35
CA PRO A 250 -9.69 6.75 -17.82
C PRO A 250 -9.86 6.56 -19.33
N ALA A 251 -8.80 6.75 -20.11
CA ALA A 251 -8.79 6.59 -21.57
C ALA A 251 -8.53 5.14 -22.01
N SER A 252 -8.25 4.22 -21.09
CA SER A 252 -8.04 2.81 -21.42
C SER A 252 -9.34 2.17 -21.90
N LYS A 253 -9.27 1.47 -23.03
CA LYS A 253 -10.42 0.72 -23.58
C LYS A 253 -10.80 -0.51 -22.73
N GLU A 254 -9.85 -1.00 -21.92
CA GLU A 254 -10.03 -2.13 -21.02
C GLU A 254 -10.85 -1.76 -19.76
N VAL A 255 -11.09 -0.46 -19.53
CA VAL A 255 -11.81 0.03 -18.34
C VAL A 255 -13.27 0.36 -18.71
N PRO A 256 -14.24 -0.49 -18.35
CA PRO A 256 -15.66 -0.24 -18.63
C PRO A 256 -16.13 1.08 -18.02
N LYS A 257 -17.04 1.76 -18.72
CA LYS A 257 -17.62 3.03 -18.27
C LYS A 257 -18.39 2.89 -16.95
N TYR A 258 -19.11 1.79 -16.79
CA TYR A 258 -19.98 1.54 -15.64
C TYR A 258 -19.44 0.41 -14.75
N PHE A 259 -19.58 0.58 -13.45
CA PHE A 259 -19.17 -0.41 -12.45
C PHE A 259 -19.84 -1.77 -12.65
N SER A 260 -21.15 -1.78 -12.96
CA SER A 260 -21.90 -3.02 -13.19
C SER A 260 -21.26 -3.87 -14.29
N GLN A 261 -20.86 -3.24 -15.40
CA GLN A 261 -20.22 -3.95 -16.51
C GLN A 261 -18.90 -4.59 -16.05
N PHE A 262 -18.07 -3.87 -15.29
CA PHE A 262 -16.83 -4.43 -14.76
C PHE A 262 -17.09 -5.55 -13.77
N ARG A 263 -18.02 -5.32 -12.82
CA ARG A 263 -18.41 -6.35 -11.85
C ARG A 263 -18.86 -7.63 -12.56
N ASP A 264 -19.74 -7.55 -13.52
CA ASP A 264 -20.27 -8.71 -14.25
C ASP A 264 -19.17 -9.43 -15.08
N THR A 265 -18.09 -8.71 -15.41
CA THR A 265 -16.92 -9.30 -16.07
C THR A 265 -16.07 -10.12 -15.09
N VAL A 266 -15.80 -9.63 -13.88
CA VAL A 266 -14.89 -10.24 -12.93
C VAL A 266 -15.59 -11.07 -11.85
N MET A 267 -16.91 -10.92 -11.64
CA MET A 267 -17.69 -11.59 -10.62
C MET A 267 -18.82 -12.41 -11.22
N LYS A 268 -19.24 -13.45 -10.51
CA LYS A 268 -20.43 -14.27 -10.82
C LYS A 268 -21.42 -14.13 -9.65
N GLN A 269 -22.66 -13.82 -9.97
CA GLN A 269 -23.75 -13.78 -9.01
C GLN A 269 -24.22 -15.21 -8.69
N ILE A 270 -24.26 -15.57 -7.41
CA ILE A 270 -24.77 -16.87 -6.92
C ILE A 270 -26.17 -16.69 -6.35
N SER A 271 -26.45 -15.56 -5.68
CA SER A 271 -27.76 -15.21 -5.16
C SER A 271 -27.98 -13.71 -5.27
N GLN A 272 -29.18 -13.23 -4.92
CA GLN A 272 -29.53 -11.80 -4.99
C GLN A 272 -28.49 -10.88 -4.35
N PHE A 273 -27.80 -11.35 -3.30
CA PHE A 273 -26.84 -10.55 -2.54
C PHE A 273 -25.41 -11.13 -2.50
N LYS A 274 -25.17 -12.29 -3.11
CA LYS A 274 -23.87 -12.97 -3.04
C LYS A 274 -23.21 -13.06 -4.41
N TRP A 275 -22.00 -12.47 -4.47
CA TRP A 275 -21.12 -12.49 -5.64
C TRP A 275 -19.82 -13.19 -5.30
N ILE A 276 -19.28 -13.96 -6.21
CA ILE A 276 -17.97 -14.60 -6.11
C ILE A 276 -17.08 -14.18 -7.28
N ALA A 277 -15.77 -14.13 -7.05
CA ALA A 277 -14.81 -13.89 -8.11
C ALA A 277 -14.85 -15.03 -9.14
N LYS A 278 -14.79 -14.72 -10.42
CA LYS A 278 -14.56 -15.70 -11.48
C LYS A 278 -13.11 -16.23 -11.42
N LYS A 279 -12.85 -17.39 -12.01
CA LYS A 279 -11.52 -18.01 -12.02
C LYS A 279 -10.45 -17.13 -12.69
N ASP A 280 -10.82 -16.41 -13.73
CA ASP A 280 -9.98 -15.52 -14.53
C ASP A 280 -10.06 -14.04 -14.09
N ALA A 281 -10.72 -13.75 -12.96
CA ALA A 281 -10.94 -12.38 -12.48
C ALA A 281 -9.64 -11.58 -12.33
N MET A 282 -8.58 -12.21 -11.79
CA MET A 282 -7.30 -11.53 -11.58
C MET A 282 -6.54 -11.26 -12.87
N ASP A 283 -6.68 -12.11 -13.88
CA ASP A 283 -6.10 -11.87 -15.22
C ASP A 283 -6.80 -10.68 -15.90
N ILE A 284 -8.13 -10.57 -15.73
CA ILE A 284 -8.90 -9.43 -16.22
C ILE A 284 -8.49 -8.15 -15.49
N VAL A 285 -8.35 -8.19 -14.16
CA VAL A 285 -7.85 -7.07 -13.35
C VAL A 285 -6.47 -6.63 -13.84
N HIS A 286 -5.55 -7.59 -14.02
CA HIS A 286 -4.21 -7.29 -14.51
C HIS A 286 -4.22 -6.57 -15.87
N ARG A 287 -5.04 -7.03 -16.83
CA ARG A 287 -5.20 -6.37 -18.14
C ARG A 287 -5.82 -4.97 -18.00
N THR A 288 -6.81 -4.82 -17.13
CA THR A 288 -7.51 -3.54 -16.90
C THR A 288 -6.59 -2.48 -16.28
N MET A 289 -5.65 -2.90 -15.43
CA MET A 289 -4.71 -2.01 -14.74
C MET A 289 -3.44 -1.68 -15.55
N GLN A 290 -3.42 -1.96 -16.86
CA GLN A 290 -2.27 -1.59 -17.69
C GLN A 290 -2.28 -0.09 -18.05
N PRO A 291 -1.08 0.54 -18.21
CA PRO A 291 0.25 -0.04 -17.98
C PRO A 291 0.58 -0.16 -16.49
N SER A 292 1.09 -1.30 -16.09
CA SER A 292 1.49 -1.56 -14.71
C SER A 292 2.82 -2.30 -14.60
N ILE A 293 3.53 -2.07 -13.49
CA ILE A 293 4.75 -2.81 -13.14
C ILE A 293 4.56 -3.48 -11.78
N ARG A 294 5.04 -4.72 -11.66
CA ARG A 294 4.98 -5.51 -10.43
C ARG A 294 6.25 -6.34 -10.24
N TYR A 295 6.85 -6.18 -9.09
CA TYR A 295 7.90 -7.04 -8.57
C TYR A 295 7.46 -7.61 -7.23
N ALA A 296 7.70 -8.91 -7.02
CA ALA A 296 7.54 -9.50 -5.69
C ALA A 296 8.80 -9.28 -4.86
N LEU A 297 8.65 -9.15 -3.55
CA LEU A 297 9.78 -8.86 -2.65
C LEU A 297 10.80 -10.00 -2.67
N ASP A 298 10.31 -11.24 -2.69
CA ASP A 298 11.14 -12.46 -2.67
C ASP A 298 11.93 -12.68 -3.96
N ASP A 299 11.49 -12.09 -5.08
CA ASP A 299 12.20 -12.16 -6.37
C ASP A 299 13.33 -11.13 -6.47
N CYS A 300 13.31 -10.11 -5.63
CA CYS A 300 14.20 -8.94 -5.76
C CYS A 300 15.24 -8.82 -4.65
N VAL A 301 14.96 -9.39 -3.49
CA VAL A 301 15.81 -9.26 -2.29
C VAL A 301 15.89 -10.62 -1.61
N ASP A 302 17.10 -11.05 -1.37
CA ASP A 302 17.33 -12.24 -0.55
C ASP A 302 17.05 -11.92 0.92
N LEU A 303 15.91 -12.39 1.40
CA LEU A 303 15.43 -12.19 2.76
C LEU A 303 15.34 -13.53 3.49
N PRO A 304 15.65 -13.55 4.79
CA PRO A 304 15.39 -14.73 5.60
C PRO A 304 13.94 -15.21 5.49
N PRO A 305 13.70 -16.51 5.69
CA PRO A 305 12.36 -17.08 5.58
C PRO A 305 11.38 -16.45 6.57
N GLN A 306 10.10 -16.49 6.23
CA GLN A 306 9.00 -16.15 7.10
C GLN A 306 8.24 -17.42 7.45
N ILE A 307 8.04 -17.66 8.73
CA ILE A 307 7.34 -18.82 9.26
C ILE A 307 6.04 -18.35 9.90
N ILE A 308 4.94 -18.98 9.53
CA ILE A 308 3.63 -18.73 10.16
C ILE A 308 3.32 -19.93 11.07
N ILE A 309 3.04 -19.65 12.34
CA ILE A 309 2.66 -20.64 13.33
C ILE A 309 1.32 -20.29 13.94
N ASN A 310 0.54 -21.32 14.27
CA ASN A 310 -0.73 -21.17 14.98
C ASN A 310 -0.56 -21.75 16.39
N ARG A 311 -1.06 -21.04 17.39
CA ARG A 311 -1.09 -21.45 18.80
C ARG A 311 -2.52 -21.41 19.29
N ASP A 312 -2.97 -22.50 19.83
CA ASP A 312 -4.29 -22.58 20.45
C ASP A 312 -4.22 -22.15 21.92
N ALA A 313 -5.18 -21.33 22.31
CA ALA A 313 -5.42 -20.98 23.72
C ALA A 313 -6.76 -21.54 24.15
N GLU A 314 -6.86 -21.99 25.40
CA GLU A 314 -8.12 -22.43 25.96
C GLU A 314 -8.98 -21.26 26.43
N LEU A 315 -10.30 -21.38 26.30
CA LEU A 315 -11.25 -20.47 26.92
C LEU A 315 -11.47 -20.85 28.39
N THR A 316 -11.53 -19.83 29.25
CA THR A 316 -11.93 -20.10 30.65
C THR A 316 -13.40 -20.48 30.73
N PRO A 317 -13.84 -21.09 31.84
CA PRO A 317 -15.25 -21.49 32.02
C PRO A 317 -16.23 -20.31 31.82
N GLU A 318 -15.86 -19.12 32.30
CA GLU A 318 -16.64 -17.89 32.14
C GLU A 318 -16.73 -17.45 30.68
N GLN A 319 -15.62 -17.53 29.96
CA GLN A 319 -15.58 -17.24 28.53
C GLN A 319 -16.41 -18.26 27.74
N VAL A 320 -16.32 -19.56 28.05
CA VAL A 320 -17.12 -20.62 27.43
C VAL A 320 -18.61 -20.34 27.58
N LYS A 321 -19.04 -19.97 28.79
CA LYS A 321 -20.44 -19.61 29.05
C LYS A 321 -20.88 -18.41 28.21
N ALA A 322 -20.15 -17.30 28.26
CA ALA A 322 -20.46 -16.09 27.51
C ALA A 322 -20.47 -16.34 25.99
N TYR A 323 -19.54 -17.18 25.50
CA TYR A 323 -19.43 -17.55 24.09
C TYR A 323 -20.65 -18.37 23.63
N ARG A 324 -21.07 -19.38 24.41
CA ARG A 324 -22.27 -20.19 24.14
C ARG A 324 -23.54 -19.35 24.15
N ASP A 325 -23.70 -18.45 25.12
CA ASP A 325 -24.85 -17.55 25.20
C ASP A 325 -24.95 -16.65 23.97
N MET A 326 -23.81 -16.13 23.48
CA MET A 326 -23.77 -15.33 22.26
C MET A 326 -24.09 -16.18 21.02
N MET A 327 -23.57 -17.40 20.94
CA MET A 327 -23.83 -18.30 19.82
C MET A 327 -25.29 -18.76 19.78
N SER A 328 -25.92 -19.04 20.92
CA SER A 328 -27.34 -19.40 21.02
C SER A 328 -28.22 -18.26 20.48
N LYS A 329 -27.96 -17.01 20.87
CA LYS A 329 -28.66 -15.82 20.32
C LYS A 329 -28.50 -15.71 18.81
N LEU A 330 -27.28 -15.94 18.29
CA LEU A 330 -27.00 -15.95 16.85
C LEU A 330 -27.81 -17.01 16.11
N SER A 331 -27.87 -18.23 16.63
CA SER A 331 -28.61 -19.33 16.00
C SER A 331 -30.10 -19.06 15.94
N MET A 332 -30.71 -18.52 17.01
CA MET A 332 -32.13 -18.13 17.03
C MET A 332 -32.45 -17.04 16.00
N GLU A 333 -31.62 -16.02 15.90
CA GLU A 333 -31.81 -14.94 14.90
C GLU A 333 -31.65 -15.46 13.45
N TYR A 334 -30.75 -16.40 13.23
CA TYR A 334 -30.55 -17.03 11.92
C TYR A 334 -31.80 -17.87 11.54
N ALA A 335 -32.32 -18.66 12.43
CA ALA A 335 -33.55 -19.44 12.22
C ALA A 335 -34.77 -18.56 11.96
N GLY A 336 -34.83 -17.35 12.53
CA GLY A 336 -35.86 -16.35 12.32
C GLY A 336 -35.70 -15.51 11.01
N GLY A 337 -34.66 -15.77 10.21
CA GLY A 337 -34.43 -15.07 8.92
C GLY A 337 -33.97 -13.60 9.06
N GLN A 338 -33.56 -13.15 10.25
CA GLN A 338 -33.24 -11.74 10.53
C GLN A 338 -31.76 -11.36 10.40
N VAL A 339 -30.88 -12.29 10.00
CA VAL A 339 -29.43 -12.01 9.93
C VAL A 339 -29.06 -11.33 8.63
N LEU A 340 -28.87 -10.03 8.66
CA LEU A 340 -28.22 -9.26 7.60
C LEU A 340 -26.68 -9.37 7.75
N ALA A 341 -25.95 -9.33 6.62
CA ALA A 341 -24.48 -9.43 6.60
C ALA A 341 -23.75 -8.41 7.50
N VAL A 342 -24.35 -7.26 7.72
CA VAL A 342 -23.83 -6.22 8.65
C VAL A 342 -23.88 -6.71 10.11
N ASN A 343 -24.95 -7.41 10.49
CA ASN A 343 -25.10 -7.94 11.84
C ASN A 343 -24.13 -9.11 12.11
N GLU A 344 -23.79 -9.87 11.08
CA GLU A 344 -22.85 -10.98 11.15
C GLU A 344 -21.44 -10.54 11.57
N ALA A 345 -20.88 -9.53 10.92
CA ALA A 345 -19.55 -9.01 11.24
C ALA A 345 -19.48 -8.44 12.67
N VAL A 346 -20.54 -7.77 13.11
CA VAL A 346 -20.64 -7.24 14.49
C VAL A 346 -20.64 -8.38 15.51
N LYS A 347 -21.37 -9.46 15.23
CA LYS A 347 -21.48 -10.60 16.13
C LYS A 347 -20.22 -11.43 16.20
N ALA A 348 -19.56 -11.67 15.03
CA ALA A 348 -18.25 -12.30 15.00
C ALA A 348 -17.23 -11.50 15.80
N ASN A 349 -17.25 -10.16 15.71
CA ASN A 349 -16.39 -9.31 16.51
C ASN A 349 -16.66 -9.46 18.02
N LYS A 350 -17.92 -9.59 18.44
CA LYS A 350 -18.28 -9.87 19.85
C LYS A 350 -17.75 -11.23 20.34
N LEU A 351 -17.79 -12.27 19.51
CA LEU A 351 -17.22 -13.58 19.83
C LEU A 351 -15.70 -13.50 20.03
N ILE A 352 -15.00 -12.72 19.18
CA ILE A 352 -13.56 -12.46 19.33
C ILE A 352 -13.28 -11.70 20.63
N GLN A 353 -14.10 -10.69 20.96
CA GLN A 353 -13.97 -9.93 22.21
C GLN A 353 -14.07 -10.84 23.43
N ILE A 354 -15.08 -11.72 23.48
CA ILE A 354 -15.25 -12.72 24.55
C ILE A 354 -14.01 -13.63 24.62
N ALA A 355 -13.54 -14.15 23.50
CA ALA A 355 -12.35 -14.98 23.43
C ALA A 355 -11.07 -14.27 23.90
N CYS A 356 -11.02 -12.93 23.80
CA CYS A 356 -9.93 -12.09 24.27
C CYS A 356 -10.08 -11.60 25.72
N GLY A 357 -11.16 -11.98 26.41
CA GLY A 357 -11.38 -11.62 27.82
C GLY A 357 -12.20 -10.33 28.04
N VAL A 358 -13.00 -9.91 27.04
CA VAL A 358 -13.89 -8.74 27.18
C VAL A 358 -15.28 -9.07 26.65
N ALA A 359 -16.29 -8.75 27.41
CA ALA A 359 -17.69 -8.77 26.99
C ALA A 359 -18.31 -7.40 27.24
N TYR A 360 -19.42 -7.11 26.57
CA TYR A 360 -20.20 -5.90 26.80
C TYR A 360 -21.60 -6.25 27.27
N GLY A 361 -22.00 -5.66 28.39
CA GLY A 361 -23.35 -5.78 28.94
C GLY A 361 -24.40 -5.10 28.05
N SER A 362 -25.67 -5.26 28.43
CA SER A 362 -26.81 -4.70 27.70
C SER A 362 -26.79 -3.16 27.62
N ASN A 363 -26.18 -2.51 28.59
CA ASN A 363 -26.03 -1.05 28.68
C ASN A 363 -24.73 -0.54 28.08
N GLY A 364 -23.94 -1.42 27.40
CA GLY A 364 -22.63 -1.06 26.85
C GLY A 364 -21.48 -1.03 27.87
N GLU A 365 -21.72 -1.45 29.10
CA GLU A 365 -20.70 -1.60 30.14
C GLU A 365 -19.69 -2.68 29.76
N GLU A 366 -18.42 -2.43 29.97
CA GLU A 366 -17.33 -3.37 29.72
C GLU A 366 -17.22 -4.36 30.88
N ILE A 367 -17.28 -5.66 30.54
CA ILE A 367 -17.15 -6.76 31.48
C ILE A 367 -15.83 -7.48 31.18
N VAL A 368 -14.89 -7.40 32.10
CA VAL A 368 -13.61 -8.12 31.98
C VAL A 368 -13.82 -9.58 32.38
N LEU A 369 -13.44 -10.48 31.49
CA LEU A 369 -13.44 -11.91 31.72
C LEU A 369 -12.02 -12.42 31.94
N PRO A 370 -11.81 -13.46 32.78
CA PRO A 370 -10.49 -14.08 32.89
C PRO A 370 -10.00 -14.57 31.52
N ASN A 371 -8.74 -14.31 31.21
CA ASN A 371 -8.12 -14.70 29.92
C ASN A 371 -6.69 -15.23 30.10
N LYS A 372 -6.39 -15.73 31.31
CA LYS A 372 -5.06 -16.20 31.66
C LYS A 372 -4.47 -17.21 30.66
N PRO A 373 -5.19 -18.24 30.18
CA PRO A 373 -4.61 -19.20 29.22
C PRO A 373 -4.08 -18.52 27.94
N ARG A 374 -4.77 -17.48 27.43
CA ARG A 374 -4.32 -16.73 26.25
C ARG A 374 -3.09 -15.89 26.55
N ILE A 375 -3.01 -15.28 27.74
CA ILE A 375 -1.83 -14.53 28.21
C ILE A 375 -0.63 -15.47 28.38
N ASP A 376 -0.85 -16.69 28.90
CA ASP A 376 0.21 -17.67 29.07
C ASP A 376 0.81 -18.07 27.70
N VAL A 377 -0.03 -18.37 26.70
CA VAL A 377 0.41 -18.65 25.32
C VAL A 377 1.17 -17.46 24.72
N LEU A 378 0.70 -16.22 24.94
CA LEU A 378 1.43 -15.02 24.49
C LEU A 378 2.80 -14.91 25.15
N THR A 379 2.87 -15.17 26.46
CA THR A 379 4.10 -15.12 27.25
C THR A 379 5.11 -16.14 26.73
N GLU A 380 4.70 -17.37 26.47
CA GLU A 380 5.51 -18.43 25.88
C GLU A 380 6.09 -18.00 24.52
N LEU A 381 5.26 -17.45 23.64
CA LEU A 381 5.69 -16.96 22.32
C LEU A 381 6.73 -15.84 22.40
N VAL A 382 6.63 -14.97 23.42
CA VAL A 382 7.62 -13.93 23.66
C VAL A 382 8.91 -14.53 24.21
N GLU A 383 8.85 -15.51 25.12
CA GLU A 383 10.01 -16.24 25.66
C GLU A 383 10.74 -17.03 24.56
N GLU A 384 10.03 -17.63 23.62
CA GLU A 384 10.58 -18.35 22.47
C GLU A 384 11.24 -17.40 21.42
N SER A 385 11.01 -16.09 21.48
CA SER A 385 11.48 -15.16 20.47
C SER A 385 12.98 -14.86 20.62
N GLU A 386 13.72 -14.98 19.51
CA GLU A 386 15.16 -14.64 19.46
C GLU A 386 15.47 -13.14 19.44
N GLY A 387 14.45 -12.29 19.34
CA GLY A 387 14.63 -10.86 19.20
C GLY A 387 13.43 -10.06 19.69
N LYS A 388 13.33 -8.81 19.26
CA LYS A 388 12.23 -7.92 19.65
C LYS A 388 10.90 -8.38 19.06
N VAL A 389 9.80 -8.14 19.78
CA VAL A 389 8.47 -8.67 19.48
C VAL A 389 7.48 -7.54 19.21
N LEU A 390 6.68 -7.72 18.14
CA LEU A 390 5.49 -6.91 17.88
C LEU A 390 4.25 -7.73 18.25
N VAL A 391 3.42 -7.22 19.15
CA VAL A 391 2.15 -7.85 19.54
C VAL A 391 1.00 -7.02 19.01
N PHE A 392 0.22 -7.57 18.09
CA PHE A 392 -0.94 -6.89 17.52
C PHE A 392 -2.22 -7.26 18.27
N VAL A 393 -2.83 -6.25 18.89
CA VAL A 393 -4.08 -6.34 19.64
C VAL A 393 -5.11 -5.42 18.97
N PRO A 394 -6.06 -5.97 18.18
CA PRO A 394 -7.06 -5.15 17.49
C PRO A 394 -8.06 -4.46 18.42
N LEU A 395 -8.20 -4.97 19.63
CA LEU A 395 -9.19 -4.55 20.62
C LEU A 395 -8.54 -3.60 21.64
N THR A 396 -8.92 -2.34 21.61
CA THR A 396 -8.34 -1.31 22.51
C THR A 396 -8.55 -1.63 23.99
N ALA A 397 -9.71 -2.16 24.36
CA ALA A 397 -10.02 -2.56 25.73
C ALA A 397 -9.06 -3.64 26.29
N VAL A 398 -8.52 -4.50 25.43
CA VAL A 398 -7.62 -5.59 25.82
C VAL A 398 -6.16 -5.16 25.79
N LEU A 399 -5.82 -4.15 24.97
CA LEU A 399 -4.45 -3.75 24.70
C LEU A 399 -3.68 -3.37 25.96
N THR A 400 -4.30 -2.59 26.85
CA THR A 400 -3.67 -2.15 28.11
C THR A 400 -3.40 -3.35 29.03
N ASN A 401 -4.38 -4.25 29.22
CA ASN A 401 -4.20 -5.44 30.04
C ASN A 401 -3.07 -6.35 29.53
N VAL A 402 -3.00 -6.54 28.20
CA VAL A 402 -1.91 -7.32 27.57
C VAL A 402 -0.55 -6.65 27.81
N ALA A 403 -0.47 -5.34 27.69
CA ALA A 403 0.76 -4.59 27.93
C ALA A 403 1.19 -4.68 29.41
N ASP A 404 0.25 -4.53 30.34
CA ASP A 404 0.50 -4.62 31.78
C ASP A 404 1.03 -5.99 32.18
N GLU A 405 0.43 -7.07 31.67
CA GLU A 405 0.89 -8.43 31.92
C GLU A 405 2.31 -8.68 31.39
N LEU A 406 2.61 -8.26 30.17
CA LEU A 406 3.95 -8.40 29.60
C LEU A 406 4.98 -7.52 30.30
N SER A 407 4.57 -6.35 30.81
CA SER A 407 5.46 -5.40 31.52
C SER A 407 6.00 -5.96 32.82
N LYS A 408 5.43 -7.03 33.35
CA LYS A 408 5.95 -7.73 34.54
C LYS A 408 7.32 -8.39 34.29
N LYS A 409 7.64 -8.71 33.03
CA LYS A 409 8.86 -9.43 32.63
C LYS A 409 9.74 -8.66 31.64
N TRP A 410 9.18 -7.79 30.79
CA TRP A 410 9.89 -7.13 29.71
C TRP A 410 9.63 -5.62 29.68
N SER A 411 10.49 -4.89 28.98
CA SER A 411 10.19 -3.50 28.64
C SER A 411 9.16 -3.44 27.50
N VAL A 412 8.02 -2.85 27.78
CA VAL A 412 6.87 -2.78 26.90
C VAL A 412 6.48 -1.34 26.62
N ARG A 413 6.11 -1.05 25.38
CA ARG A 413 5.46 0.22 25.01
C ARG A 413 4.21 -0.07 24.20
N THR A 414 3.21 0.82 24.31
CA THR A 414 1.94 0.69 23.62
C THR A 414 1.79 1.71 22.51
N VAL A 415 1.16 1.30 21.38
CA VAL A 415 0.82 2.18 20.27
C VAL A 415 -0.63 1.99 19.87
N HIS A 416 -1.44 2.99 20.09
CA HIS A 416 -2.88 3.00 19.78
C HIS A 416 -3.32 4.35 19.21
N GLY A 417 -4.60 4.52 18.90
CA GLY A 417 -5.13 5.74 18.27
C GLY A 417 -4.91 7.02 19.09
N GLY A 418 -4.78 6.92 20.41
CA GLY A 418 -4.51 8.04 21.32
C GLY A 418 -3.01 8.37 21.51
N THR A 419 -2.10 7.53 21.02
CA THR A 419 -0.65 7.76 21.12
C THR A 419 -0.25 8.95 20.24
N SER A 420 0.38 9.96 20.83
CA SER A 420 0.82 11.15 20.10
C SER A 420 1.87 10.79 19.04
N LYS A 421 2.03 11.66 18.04
CA LYS A 421 3.02 11.44 16.97
C LYS A 421 4.44 11.37 17.54
N THR A 422 4.84 12.31 18.39
CA THR A 422 6.18 12.37 19.00
C THR A 422 6.48 11.11 19.80
N GLU A 423 5.56 10.71 20.67
CA GLU A 423 5.70 9.49 21.46
C GLU A 423 5.82 8.24 20.59
N ARG A 424 5.01 8.14 19.54
CA ARG A 424 5.08 7.03 18.57
C ARG A 424 6.44 6.97 17.89
N ASP A 425 6.98 8.12 17.51
CA ASP A 425 8.28 8.25 16.86
C ASP A 425 9.40 7.82 17.78
N GLU A 426 9.35 8.17 19.05
CA GLU A 426 10.29 7.75 20.10
C GLU A 426 10.24 6.23 20.31
N ILE A 427 9.03 5.65 20.41
CA ILE A 427 8.83 4.20 20.58
C ILE A 427 9.46 3.43 19.40
N PHE A 428 9.21 3.85 18.18
CA PHE A 428 9.73 3.15 17.00
C PHE A 428 11.23 3.33 16.84
N SER A 429 11.76 4.50 17.14
CA SER A 429 13.21 4.76 17.14
C SER A 429 13.93 3.90 18.19
N GLY A 430 13.39 3.84 19.41
CA GLY A 430 13.91 2.98 20.46
C GLY A 430 13.83 1.49 20.12
N PHE A 431 12.73 1.05 19.53
CA PHE A 431 12.59 -0.34 19.08
C PHE A 431 13.57 -0.71 17.96
N GLN A 432 13.83 0.20 17.02
CA GLN A 432 14.73 -0.05 15.90
C GLN A 432 16.22 0.08 16.29
N SER A 433 16.52 0.72 17.40
CA SER A 433 17.86 0.71 18.01
C SER A 433 18.06 -0.56 18.87
N ASP A 434 19.23 -0.71 19.47
CA ASP A 434 19.49 -1.82 20.41
C ASP A 434 18.97 -1.52 21.83
N HIS A 435 18.29 -0.37 22.00
CA HIS A 435 17.67 0.07 23.25
C HIS A 435 16.22 -0.44 23.40
N GLU A 436 15.58 -0.03 24.48
CA GLU A 436 14.18 -0.34 24.76
C GLU A 436 13.21 0.42 23.82
N PRO A 437 12.01 -0.11 23.55
CA PRO A 437 11.41 -1.28 24.19
C PRO A 437 11.81 -2.61 23.52
N HIS A 438 11.68 -3.71 24.29
CA HIS A 438 11.75 -5.07 23.76
C HIS A 438 10.49 -5.47 23.03
N ILE A 439 9.32 -5.06 23.55
CA ILE A 439 8.00 -5.38 23.02
C ILE A 439 7.24 -4.09 22.67
N ILE A 440 6.63 -4.05 21.50
CA ILE A 440 5.57 -3.09 21.19
C ILE A 440 4.24 -3.83 21.15
N VAL A 441 3.29 -3.41 22.00
CA VAL A 441 1.88 -3.83 21.92
C VAL A 441 1.10 -2.77 21.17
N ALA A 442 0.55 -3.11 20.00
CA ALA A 442 -0.03 -2.11 19.11
C ALA A 442 -1.40 -2.50 18.56
N ASN A 443 -2.24 -1.49 18.36
CA ASN A 443 -3.38 -1.66 17.48
C ASN A 443 -2.87 -1.71 16.02
N PRO A 444 -3.17 -2.78 15.25
CA PRO A 444 -2.62 -2.98 13.91
C PRO A 444 -2.95 -1.84 12.94
N GLY A 445 -4.10 -1.20 13.08
CA GLY A 445 -4.48 -0.05 12.26
C GLY A 445 -3.56 1.16 12.42
N THR A 446 -2.91 1.33 13.58
CA THR A 446 -1.96 2.42 13.83
C THR A 446 -0.57 2.16 13.25
N MET A 447 -0.30 0.90 12.92
CA MET A 447 0.99 0.43 12.40
C MET A 447 0.99 0.28 10.86
N SER A 448 -0.11 0.59 10.19
CA SER A 448 -0.33 0.23 8.78
C SER A 448 0.51 1.01 7.77
N HIS A 449 1.18 2.13 8.12
CA HIS A 449 1.85 2.98 7.12
C HIS A 449 3.27 3.42 7.53
N GLY A 450 4.20 3.31 6.58
CA GLY A 450 5.47 4.05 6.56
C GLY A 450 6.60 3.60 7.49
N LEU A 451 6.46 2.50 8.26
CA LEU A 451 7.45 2.09 9.26
C LEU A 451 8.31 0.91 8.82
N THR A 452 9.56 0.90 9.27
CA THR A 452 10.49 -0.23 9.13
C THR A 452 10.96 -0.65 10.53
N LEU A 453 10.70 -1.90 10.92
CA LEU A 453 10.97 -2.44 12.24
C LEU A 453 11.74 -3.77 12.15
N THR A 454 12.85 -3.77 11.41
CA THR A 454 13.65 -4.96 11.12
C THR A 454 14.43 -5.53 12.32
N LYS A 455 14.47 -4.82 13.45
CA LYS A 455 14.96 -5.38 14.73
C LYS A 455 13.97 -6.35 15.37
N GLY A 456 12.70 -6.30 14.98
CA GLY A 456 11.71 -7.31 15.32
C GLY A 456 11.97 -8.62 14.57
N THR A 457 11.81 -9.75 15.26
CA THR A 457 11.91 -11.09 14.67
C THR A 457 10.59 -11.84 14.78
N THR A 458 9.74 -11.46 15.72
CA THR A 458 8.47 -12.13 15.97
C THR A 458 7.32 -11.13 15.95
N ILE A 459 6.25 -11.51 15.25
CA ILE A 459 4.97 -10.82 15.24
C ILE A 459 3.94 -11.76 15.85
N VAL A 460 3.29 -11.34 16.93
CA VAL A 460 2.21 -12.10 17.54
C VAL A 460 0.89 -11.40 17.29
N TRP A 461 -0.02 -12.07 16.63
CA TRP A 461 -1.41 -11.67 16.51
C TRP A 461 -2.18 -12.24 17.69
N TYR A 462 -2.44 -11.37 18.68
CA TYR A 462 -3.21 -11.74 19.88
C TYR A 462 -4.64 -12.08 19.53
N ALA A 463 -5.21 -11.42 18.53
CA ALA A 463 -6.50 -11.74 17.94
C ALA A 463 -6.50 -11.39 16.44
N PRO A 464 -7.35 -12.04 15.63
CA PRO A 464 -7.44 -11.75 14.19
C PRO A 464 -8.15 -10.42 13.91
N ILE A 465 -7.97 -9.94 12.67
CA ILE A 465 -8.69 -8.80 12.10
C ILE A 465 -9.38 -9.20 10.80
N TYR A 466 -10.38 -8.40 10.37
CA TYR A 466 -11.12 -8.67 9.13
C TYR A 466 -10.48 -8.04 7.88
N SER A 467 -9.48 -7.17 8.03
CA SER A 467 -8.86 -6.46 6.92
C SER A 467 -7.58 -7.14 6.49
N ASN A 468 -7.59 -7.80 5.33
CA ASN A 468 -6.39 -8.36 4.69
C ASN A 468 -5.32 -7.31 4.47
N ASP A 469 -5.70 -6.09 4.09
CA ASP A 469 -4.81 -4.99 3.81
C ASP A 469 -4.03 -4.57 5.07
N ILE A 470 -4.73 -4.36 6.20
CA ILE A 470 -4.07 -4.02 7.47
C ILE A 470 -3.19 -5.18 7.95
N TYR A 471 -3.64 -6.43 7.80
CA TYR A 471 -2.86 -7.61 8.18
C TYR A 471 -1.55 -7.68 7.39
N GLU A 472 -1.60 -7.61 6.07
CA GLU A 472 -0.41 -7.64 5.21
C GLU A 472 0.53 -6.45 5.49
N GLN A 473 -0.02 -5.26 5.63
CA GLN A 473 0.76 -4.06 5.94
C GLN A 473 1.45 -4.16 7.30
N ALA A 474 0.78 -4.66 8.31
CA ALA A 474 1.34 -4.84 9.65
C ALA A 474 2.45 -5.90 9.64
N CYS A 475 2.25 -7.05 9.00
CA CYS A 475 3.27 -8.10 8.86
C CYS A 475 4.49 -7.63 8.08
N ALA A 476 4.28 -6.83 7.03
CA ALA A 476 5.37 -6.28 6.22
C ALA A 476 6.23 -5.21 6.94
N ARG A 477 6.03 -4.92 8.22
CA ARG A 477 6.89 -4.00 9.00
C ARG A 477 8.22 -4.61 9.38
N VAL A 478 8.26 -5.89 9.62
CA VAL A 478 9.42 -6.65 10.10
C VAL A 478 10.20 -7.25 8.94
N ARG A 479 9.53 -7.89 7.98
CA ARG A 479 10.17 -8.53 6.82
C ARG A 479 10.39 -7.51 5.70
N ARG A 480 11.52 -6.83 5.76
CA ARG A 480 11.95 -5.78 4.80
C ARG A 480 13.44 -5.89 4.51
N PRO A 481 13.94 -5.24 3.44
CA PRO A 481 15.39 -5.09 3.23
C PRO A 481 16.10 -4.59 4.49
N GLY A 482 17.12 -5.32 4.90
CA GLY A 482 17.82 -5.12 6.18
C GLY A 482 17.41 -6.09 7.29
N GLN A 483 16.40 -6.95 7.08
CA GLN A 483 16.14 -8.08 7.96
C GLN A 483 17.18 -9.18 7.74
N THR A 484 17.82 -9.61 8.82
CA THR A 484 18.88 -10.64 8.78
C THR A 484 18.51 -11.94 9.50
N LYS A 485 17.36 -11.96 10.17
CA LYS A 485 16.85 -13.11 10.92
C LYS A 485 15.54 -13.63 10.38
N THR A 486 15.27 -14.91 10.56
CA THR A 486 13.96 -15.51 10.29
C THR A 486 12.87 -14.74 11.01
N THR A 487 11.79 -14.44 10.30
CA THR A 487 10.63 -13.76 10.86
C THR A 487 9.55 -14.77 11.20
N VAL A 488 9.09 -14.79 12.44
CA VAL A 488 7.97 -15.63 12.90
C VAL A 488 6.72 -14.78 12.99
N ILE A 489 5.62 -15.26 12.40
CA ILE A 489 4.27 -14.71 12.58
C ILE A 489 3.46 -15.75 13.33
N ALA A 490 3.12 -15.45 14.59
CA ALA A 490 2.33 -16.31 15.45
C ALA A 490 0.87 -15.83 15.52
N HIS A 491 -0.06 -16.72 15.29
CA HIS A 491 -1.49 -16.49 15.44
C HIS A 491 -1.99 -17.18 16.70
N ILE A 492 -2.59 -16.44 17.64
CA ILE A 492 -3.26 -17.03 18.81
C ILE A 492 -4.75 -17.13 18.51
N ALA A 493 -5.33 -18.32 18.69
CA ALA A 493 -6.76 -18.57 18.52
C ALA A 493 -7.30 -19.42 19.66
N ALA A 494 -8.47 -19.07 20.19
CA ALA A 494 -9.18 -19.85 21.22
C ALA A 494 -10.53 -20.36 20.69
N SER A 495 -10.91 -19.99 19.47
CA SER A 495 -12.20 -20.34 18.89
C SER A 495 -12.08 -20.68 17.41
N GLU A 496 -13.05 -21.45 16.91
CA GLU A 496 -13.11 -21.79 15.48
C GLU A 496 -13.33 -20.57 14.60
N VAL A 497 -14.07 -19.58 15.09
CA VAL A 497 -14.25 -18.30 14.41
C VAL A 497 -12.91 -17.62 14.15
N GLU A 498 -12.02 -17.57 15.13
CA GLU A 498 -10.68 -16.97 14.99
C GLU A 498 -9.80 -17.76 14.02
N ARG A 499 -9.77 -19.10 14.11
CA ARG A 499 -9.00 -19.97 13.20
C ARG A 499 -9.43 -19.76 11.75
N ASN A 500 -10.73 -19.68 11.50
CA ASN A 500 -11.25 -19.46 10.16
C ASN A 500 -10.95 -18.06 9.62
N ILE A 501 -10.92 -17.02 10.46
CA ILE A 501 -10.47 -15.70 10.04
C ILE A 501 -9.00 -15.76 9.61
N TYR A 502 -8.11 -16.37 10.41
CA TYR A 502 -6.71 -16.51 10.04
C TYR A 502 -6.52 -17.33 8.75
N LYS A 503 -7.28 -18.40 8.56
CA LYS A 503 -7.28 -19.19 7.32
C LYS A 503 -7.68 -18.34 6.11
N ARG A 504 -8.71 -17.50 6.25
CA ARG A 504 -9.13 -16.57 5.18
C ARG A 504 -8.11 -15.47 4.92
N LEU A 505 -7.47 -14.92 5.94
CA LEU A 505 -6.36 -13.98 5.81
C LEU A 505 -5.20 -14.60 5.03
N ALA A 506 -4.82 -15.82 5.35
CA ALA A 506 -3.75 -16.53 4.66
C ALA A 506 -4.07 -16.80 3.17
N THR A 507 -5.34 -17.10 2.86
CA THR A 507 -5.81 -17.40 1.49
C THR A 507 -6.38 -16.19 0.76
N LYS A 508 -6.35 -15.00 1.36
CA LYS A 508 -6.93 -13.74 0.85
C LYS A 508 -8.41 -13.87 0.48
N GLN A 509 -9.14 -14.69 1.19
CA GLN A 509 -10.57 -14.90 0.97
C GLN A 509 -11.40 -13.78 1.60
N LYS A 510 -12.60 -13.59 1.04
CA LYS A 510 -13.57 -12.63 1.55
C LYS A 510 -14.07 -12.99 2.95
N MET A 511 -14.09 -12.02 3.87
CA MET A 511 -14.52 -12.21 5.25
C MET A 511 -16.05 -12.27 5.41
N GLN A 512 -16.79 -11.78 4.40
CA GLN A 512 -18.26 -11.78 4.44
C GLN A 512 -18.82 -13.21 4.40
N GLY A 513 -19.80 -13.51 5.22
CA GLY A 513 -20.45 -14.83 5.27
C GLY A 513 -19.72 -15.85 6.16
N LEU A 514 -18.64 -15.46 6.87
CA LEU A 514 -17.84 -16.36 7.69
C LEU A 514 -18.65 -17.13 8.73
N LEU A 515 -19.46 -16.44 9.54
CA LEU A 515 -20.27 -17.07 10.59
C LEU A 515 -21.38 -17.95 10.01
N LEU A 516 -22.00 -17.49 8.92
CA LEU A 516 -23.06 -18.25 8.25
C LEU A 516 -22.51 -19.55 7.64
N ASP A 517 -21.31 -19.50 7.07
CA ASP A 517 -20.65 -20.67 6.50
C ASP A 517 -20.29 -21.67 7.63
N LEU A 518 -19.72 -21.21 8.76
CA LEU A 518 -19.38 -22.04 9.91
C LEU A 518 -20.60 -22.69 10.57
N MET A 519 -21.72 -21.96 10.67
CA MET A 519 -22.97 -22.50 11.20
C MET A 519 -23.58 -23.58 10.30
N LYS A 520 -23.41 -23.48 8.98
CA LYS A 520 -23.89 -24.48 8.00
C LYS A 520 -23.01 -25.72 7.98
N GLU A 521 -21.72 -25.58 8.17
CA GLU A 521 -20.75 -26.68 8.18
C GLU A 521 -20.80 -27.48 9.50
N GLY A 522 -21.58 -27.02 10.51
CA GLY A 522 -21.71 -27.68 11.79
C GLY A 522 -20.45 -27.61 12.66
N GLU A 523 -19.50 -26.75 12.32
CA GLU A 523 -18.24 -26.60 13.05
C GLU A 523 -18.38 -25.78 14.35
N ILE A 524 -19.57 -25.20 14.58
CA ILE A 524 -19.87 -24.42 15.79
C ILE A 524 -21.12 -25.01 16.44
N HIS A 525 -20.95 -25.72 17.54
CA HIS A 525 -22.00 -26.26 18.42
C HIS A 525 -22.11 -25.49 19.73
#